data_a23ac5e0f1eb997457de479b17e45318
#
_entry.id   a23ac5e0f1eb997457de479b17e45318
#
_cell.length_a   1.000
_cell.length_b   1.000
_cell.length_c   1.000
_cell.angle_alpha   90.00
_cell.angle_beta   90.00
_cell.angle_gamma   90.00
#
_symmetry.space_group_name_H-M   'P 1'
#
loop_
_entity.id
_entity.type
_entity.pdbx_description
1 polymer ?
#
loop_
_entity_poly.entity_id
_entity_poly.type
_entity_poly.pdbx_seq_one_letter_code
_entity_poly.pdbx_strand_id
1 'polypeptide(L)'
;ADQVVKMAFANQLPHAGFQGDVFRDFSSSTIKFGGITIPDYSQSNFFLPVTLSYEADIWGENYLKTKSVKKQLEMVKQNERASYIYLTSSLAANYFNLVKLDKLIKNQEELVKIQTEVVKLQDKKYKNGLCTVMDLMNEKQLLTQLQEELNTYIDSRIVIGREVGVL
;
A
#
# COMPACT_ATOMS: atom_id res chain seq x y z
N ALA A 1 10.55 -9.27 8.36
CA ALA A 1 11.92 -9.24 7.81
C ALA A 1 12.94 -9.91 8.75
N ASP A 2 13.02 -9.56 10.04
CA ASP A 2 13.96 -10.18 11.00
C ASP A 2 13.76 -11.69 11.16
N GLN A 3 12.52 -12.19 11.10
CA GLN A 3 12.23 -13.63 11.17
C GLN A 3 12.82 -14.41 9.98
N VAL A 4 12.88 -13.80 8.80
CA VAL A 4 13.47 -14.43 7.62
C VAL A 4 14.97 -14.64 7.80
N VAL A 5 15.67 -13.70 8.46
CA VAL A 5 17.08 -13.85 8.81
C VAL A 5 17.29 -15.01 9.79
N LYS A 6 16.42 -15.13 10.80
CA LYS A 6 16.46 -16.23 11.77
C LYS A 6 16.21 -17.58 11.09
N MET A 7 15.27 -17.67 10.17
CA MET A 7 15.01 -18.87 9.37
C MET A 7 16.21 -19.24 8.50
N ALA A 8 16.83 -18.27 7.82
CA ALA A 8 18.04 -18.54 7.03
C ALA A 8 19.22 -19.01 7.88
N PHE A 9 19.34 -18.51 9.12
CA PHE A 9 20.35 -18.96 10.07
C PHE A 9 20.03 -20.36 10.59
N ALA A 10 18.75 -20.69 10.85
CA ALA A 10 18.33 -21.99 11.35
C ALA A 10 18.74 -23.14 10.40
N ASN A 11 18.81 -22.88 9.09
CA ASN A 11 19.28 -23.87 8.11
C ASN A 11 20.77 -24.26 8.27
N GLN A 12 21.53 -23.52 9.07
CA GLN A 12 22.93 -23.85 9.40
C GLN A 12 23.03 -24.73 10.64
N LEU A 13 21.93 -25.00 11.34
CA LEU A 13 21.90 -25.78 12.58
C LEU A 13 21.41 -27.20 12.29
N PRO A 14 21.81 -28.17 13.13
CA PRO A 14 21.26 -29.51 13.08
C PRO A 14 19.75 -29.52 13.26
N HIS A 15 19.05 -30.32 12.45
CA HIS A 15 17.61 -30.51 12.52
C HIS A 15 17.30 -31.81 13.26
N ALA A 16 16.46 -31.71 14.29
CA ALA A 16 15.94 -32.86 15.01
C ALA A 16 14.46 -33.06 14.65
N GLY A 17 14.15 -34.27 14.15
CA GLY A 17 12.77 -34.67 13.84
C GLY A 17 12.31 -35.75 14.81
N PHE A 18 11.05 -35.71 15.22
CA PHE A 18 10.36 -36.73 15.98
C PHE A 18 9.17 -37.20 15.16
N GLN A 19 9.03 -38.51 15.00
CA GLN A 19 7.86 -39.10 14.38
C GLN A 19 7.35 -40.21 15.33
N GLY A 20 6.07 -40.27 15.55
CA GLY A 20 5.44 -41.30 16.37
C GLY A 20 4.44 -42.08 15.56
N ASP A 21 4.67 -43.36 15.39
CA ASP A 21 3.75 -44.27 14.74
C ASP A 21 3.26 -45.31 15.71
N VAL A 22 1.95 -45.54 15.79
CA VAL A 22 1.31 -46.58 16.55
C VAL A 22 0.49 -47.41 15.62
N PHE A 23 0.85 -48.67 15.47
CA PHE A 23 0.07 -49.59 14.63
C PHE A 23 -0.16 -50.92 15.38
N ARG A 24 -1.28 -51.53 15.06
CA ARG A 24 -1.69 -52.80 15.66
C ARG A 24 -1.91 -53.81 14.55
N ASP A 25 -1.15 -54.87 14.60
CA ASP A 25 -1.23 -55.99 13.67
C ASP A 25 -2.16 -57.06 14.23
N PHE A 26 -3.02 -57.56 13.37
CA PHE A 26 -3.93 -58.67 13.67
C PHE A 26 -3.70 -59.76 12.68
N SER A 27 -3.58 -60.97 13.17
CA SER A 27 -3.68 -62.17 12.34
C SER A 27 -4.86 -63.01 12.81
N SER A 28 -5.58 -63.58 11.86
CA SER A 28 -6.72 -64.46 12.13
C SER A 28 -6.39 -65.91 11.68
N SER A 29 -6.72 -66.89 12.54
CA SER A 29 -6.61 -68.32 12.24
C SER A 29 -7.40 -68.79 11.01
N THR A 30 -8.28 -67.94 10.47
CA THR A 30 -9.02 -68.19 9.24
C THR A 30 -8.14 -68.10 8.00
N ILE A 31 -6.97 -67.48 8.09
CA ILE A 31 -6.03 -67.36 6.96
C ILE A 31 -5.15 -68.59 6.87
N LYS A 32 -5.31 -69.34 5.72
CA LYS A 32 -4.48 -70.49 5.38
C LYS A 32 -3.59 -70.15 4.21
N PHE A 33 -2.27 -70.29 4.40
CA PHE A 33 -1.29 -70.07 3.33
C PHE A 33 -0.47 -71.40 3.16
N GLY A 34 -0.55 -72.00 1.97
CA GLY A 34 0.19 -73.21 1.66
C GLY A 34 -0.13 -74.40 2.56
N GLY A 35 -1.36 -74.52 3.11
CA GLY A 35 -1.76 -75.61 4.01
C GLY A 35 -1.43 -75.41 5.48
N ILE A 36 -0.75 -74.29 5.83
CA ILE A 36 -0.41 -73.91 7.19
C ILE A 36 -1.45 -72.91 7.73
N THR A 37 -2.00 -73.19 8.92
CA THR A 37 -2.90 -72.26 9.61
C THR A 37 -2.06 -71.27 10.41
N ILE A 38 -2.24 -69.97 10.14
CA ILE A 38 -1.57 -68.91 10.90
C ILE A 38 -2.33 -68.74 12.22
N PRO A 39 -1.70 -68.79 13.40
CA PRO A 39 -2.40 -68.62 14.65
C PRO A 39 -2.91 -67.18 14.82
N ASP A 40 -4.01 -67.03 15.57
CA ASP A 40 -4.49 -65.72 15.97
C ASP A 40 -3.43 -65.02 16.82
N TYR A 41 -3.06 -63.81 16.39
CA TYR A 41 -2.26 -62.93 17.22
C TYR A 41 -2.69 -61.49 17.04
N SER A 42 -2.48 -60.70 18.09
CA SER A 42 -2.67 -59.29 18.07
C SER A 42 -1.47 -58.64 18.75
N GLN A 43 -0.75 -57.84 18.01
CA GLN A 43 0.44 -57.18 18.46
C GLN A 43 0.30 -55.63 18.27
N SER A 44 0.55 -54.90 19.32
CA SER A 44 0.65 -53.43 19.25
C SER A 44 2.11 -53.02 19.15
N ASN A 45 2.47 -52.31 18.11
CA ASN A 45 3.82 -51.79 17.90
C ASN A 45 3.80 -50.31 18.04
N PHE A 46 4.77 -49.82 18.84
CA PHE A 46 5.03 -48.39 19.04
C PHE A 46 6.40 -48.10 18.43
N PHE A 47 6.41 -47.18 17.47
CA PHE A 47 7.66 -46.77 16.82
C PHE A 47 7.83 -45.28 17.01
N LEU A 48 8.93 -44.88 17.67
CA LEU A 48 9.25 -43.48 17.99
C LEU A 48 10.67 -43.17 17.49
N PRO A 49 10.87 -43.00 16.18
CA PRO A 49 12.14 -42.61 15.62
C PRO A 49 12.49 -41.17 16.00
N VAL A 50 13.72 -40.98 16.42
CA VAL A 50 14.36 -39.66 16.54
C VAL A 50 15.38 -39.56 15.42
N THR A 51 15.17 -38.55 14.53
CA THR A 51 16.08 -38.32 13.43
C THR A 51 16.87 -37.05 13.68
N LEU A 52 18.18 -37.12 13.60
CA LEU A 52 19.07 -35.97 13.65
C LEU A 52 19.77 -35.85 12.29
N SER A 53 19.56 -34.72 11.62
CA SER A 53 20.20 -34.44 10.34
C SER A 53 21.00 -33.14 10.44
N TYR A 54 22.22 -33.16 9.90
CA TYR A 54 23.10 -32.01 9.81
C TYR A 54 23.83 -32.00 8.48
N GLU A 55 23.75 -30.88 7.78
CA GLU A 55 24.49 -30.65 6.53
C GLU A 55 25.62 -29.65 6.79
N ALA A 56 26.85 -30.14 6.72
CA ALA A 56 28.03 -29.30 6.93
C ALA A 56 28.23 -28.36 5.72
N ASP A 57 28.21 -27.05 5.97
CA ASP A 57 28.36 -26.02 4.95
C ASP A 57 29.84 -25.80 4.55
N ILE A 58 30.46 -26.82 3.93
CA ILE A 58 31.90 -26.82 3.56
C ILE A 58 32.18 -25.71 2.52
N TRP A 59 31.24 -25.41 1.62
CA TRP A 59 31.39 -24.46 0.55
C TRP A 59 30.84 -23.07 0.89
N GLY A 60 30.29 -22.88 2.07
CA GLY A 60 29.77 -21.61 2.56
C GLY A 60 28.47 -21.16 1.89
N GLU A 61 27.70 -22.06 1.28
CA GLU A 61 26.45 -21.73 0.59
C GLU A 61 25.39 -21.17 1.55
N ASN A 62 25.17 -21.84 2.67
CA ASN A 62 24.20 -21.41 3.67
C ASN A 62 24.63 -20.12 4.40
N TYR A 63 25.95 -19.97 4.61
CA TYR A 63 26.52 -18.73 5.11
C TYR A 63 26.25 -17.55 4.16
N LEU A 64 26.50 -17.74 2.86
CA LEU A 64 26.26 -16.70 1.83
C LEU A 64 24.75 -16.39 1.68
N LYS A 65 23.89 -17.40 1.75
CA LYS A 65 22.44 -17.20 1.78
C LYS A 65 22.02 -16.33 2.97
N THR A 66 22.51 -16.65 4.17
CA THR A 66 22.22 -15.86 5.37
C THR A 66 22.72 -14.41 5.24
N LYS A 67 23.93 -14.22 4.68
CA LYS A 67 24.48 -12.90 4.42
C LYS A 67 23.63 -12.11 3.41
N SER A 68 23.17 -12.76 2.35
CA SER A 68 22.26 -12.17 1.36
C SER A 68 20.94 -11.70 2.01
N VAL A 69 20.32 -12.56 2.84
CA VAL A 69 19.08 -12.22 3.56
C VAL A 69 19.29 -11.05 4.54
N LYS A 70 20.44 -10.98 5.21
CA LYS A 70 20.80 -9.81 6.04
C LYS A 70 20.87 -8.52 5.22
N LYS A 71 21.44 -8.58 4.01
CA LYS A 71 21.48 -7.40 3.09
C LYS A 71 20.10 -7.03 2.59
N GLN A 72 19.22 -8.00 2.33
CA GLN A 72 17.83 -7.74 2.01
C GLN A 72 17.09 -7.03 3.16
N LEU A 73 17.36 -7.42 4.41
CA LEU A 73 16.81 -6.72 5.58
C LEU A 73 17.28 -5.27 5.64
N GLU A 74 18.57 -5.00 5.40
CA GLU A 74 19.08 -3.62 5.32
C GLU A 74 18.39 -2.82 4.20
N MET A 75 18.19 -3.43 3.02
CA MET A 75 17.45 -2.81 1.91
C MET A 75 16.02 -2.44 2.30
N VAL A 76 15.29 -3.34 2.97
CA VAL A 76 13.92 -3.06 3.45
C VAL A 76 13.90 -1.88 4.43
N LYS A 77 14.88 -1.81 5.36
CA LYS A 77 15.00 -0.67 6.29
C LYS A 77 15.28 0.66 5.56
N GLN A 78 16.09 0.64 4.50
CA GLN A 78 16.32 1.85 3.69
C GLN A 78 15.08 2.24 2.88
N ASN A 79 14.34 1.25 2.36
CA ASN A 79 13.08 1.50 1.66
C ASN A 79 12.02 2.12 2.59
N GLU A 80 11.95 1.67 3.85
CA GLU A 80 11.09 2.28 4.86
C GLU A 80 11.42 3.77 5.06
N ARG A 81 12.73 4.10 5.20
CA ARG A 81 13.17 5.50 5.33
C ARG A 81 12.83 6.32 4.08
N ALA A 82 13.07 5.75 2.90
CA ALA A 82 12.74 6.40 1.63
C ALA A 82 11.24 6.67 1.51
N SER A 83 10.40 5.71 1.91
CA SER A 83 8.94 5.86 1.92
C SER A 83 8.49 6.96 2.87
N TYR A 84 9.10 7.05 4.06
CA TYR A 84 8.82 8.13 5.02
C TYR A 84 9.17 9.51 4.47
N ILE A 85 10.34 9.64 3.82
CA ILE A 85 10.77 10.90 3.19
C ILE A 85 9.81 11.27 2.05
N TYR A 86 9.44 10.29 1.21
CA TYR A 86 8.50 10.51 0.12
C TYR A 86 7.14 11.00 0.64
N LEU A 87 6.59 10.33 1.64
CA LEU A 87 5.31 10.70 2.23
C LEU A 87 5.34 12.12 2.82
N THR A 88 6.38 12.43 3.59
CA THR A 88 6.55 13.77 4.19
C THR A 88 6.70 14.85 3.11
N SER A 89 7.45 14.58 2.04
CA SER A 89 7.63 15.53 0.94
C SER A 89 6.34 15.74 0.15
N SER A 90 5.57 14.67 -0.09
CA SER A 90 4.27 14.73 -0.76
C SER A 90 3.26 15.54 0.09
N LEU A 91 3.21 15.29 1.39
CA LEU A 91 2.35 16.05 2.31
C LEU A 91 2.71 17.55 2.31
N ALA A 92 3.99 17.88 2.37
CA ALA A 92 4.46 19.26 2.31
C ALA A 92 4.08 19.95 0.98
N ALA A 93 4.26 19.25 -0.15
CA ALA A 93 3.87 19.75 -1.46
C ALA A 93 2.36 20.04 -1.55
N ASN A 94 1.54 19.11 -1.09
CA ASN A 94 0.08 19.28 -1.06
C ASN A 94 -0.34 20.41 -0.11
N TYR A 95 0.31 20.55 1.03
CA TYR A 95 0.07 21.69 1.93
C TYR A 95 0.34 23.05 1.27
N PHE A 96 1.48 23.20 0.60
CA PHE A 96 1.78 24.44 -0.13
C PHE A 96 0.83 24.70 -1.30
N ASN A 97 0.37 23.65 -1.98
CA ASN A 97 -0.66 23.76 -3.01
C ASN A 97 -2.00 24.23 -2.43
N LEU A 98 -2.41 23.76 -1.26
CA LEU A 98 -3.61 24.30 -0.57
C LEU A 98 -3.46 25.76 -0.25
N VAL A 99 -2.35 26.17 0.34
CA VAL A 99 -2.09 27.60 0.68
C VAL A 99 -2.10 28.47 -0.58
N LYS A 100 -1.55 27.96 -1.70
CA LYS A 100 -1.60 28.64 -3.00
C LYS A 100 -3.05 28.82 -3.48
N LEU A 101 -3.85 27.74 -3.45
CA LEU A 101 -5.24 27.78 -3.89
C LEU A 101 -6.10 28.70 -3.02
N ASP A 102 -5.92 28.71 -1.71
CA ASP A 102 -6.62 29.65 -0.81
C ASP A 102 -6.35 31.11 -1.18
N LYS A 103 -5.12 31.44 -1.57
CA LYS A 103 -4.78 32.80 -2.04
C LYS A 103 -5.38 33.08 -3.42
N LEU A 104 -5.35 32.11 -4.34
CA LEU A 104 -5.96 32.26 -5.67
C LEU A 104 -7.47 32.46 -5.58
N ILE A 105 -8.17 31.68 -4.76
CA ILE A 105 -9.60 31.82 -4.51
C ILE A 105 -9.91 33.22 -4.01
N LYS A 106 -9.20 33.69 -3.00
CA LYS A 106 -9.42 35.04 -2.45
C LYS A 106 -9.22 36.14 -3.49
N ASN A 107 -8.16 36.06 -4.29
CA ASN A 107 -7.90 37.02 -5.36
C ASN A 107 -9.00 36.97 -6.42
N GLN A 108 -9.44 35.75 -6.79
CA GLN A 108 -10.49 35.58 -7.79
C GLN A 108 -11.86 36.09 -7.32
N GLU A 109 -12.17 35.90 -6.03
CA GLU A 109 -13.38 36.47 -5.41
C GLU A 109 -13.39 38.02 -5.51
N GLU A 110 -12.23 38.65 -5.26
CA GLU A 110 -12.09 40.11 -5.41
C GLU A 110 -12.28 40.54 -6.87
N LEU A 111 -11.71 39.82 -7.84
CA LEU A 111 -11.90 40.09 -9.28
C LEU A 111 -13.36 39.95 -9.69
N VAL A 112 -14.06 38.90 -9.28
CA VAL A 112 -15.49 38.68 -9.54
C VAL A 112 -16.31 39.84 -8.96
N LYS A 113 -15.98 40.31 -7.76
CA LYS A 113 -16.66 41.45 -7.13
C LYS A 113 -16.46 42.73 -7.94
N ILE A 114 -15.22 43.06 -8.31
CA ILE A 114 -14.91 44.26 -9.15
C ILE A 114 -15.62 44.17 -10.48
N GLN A 115 -15.55 43.02 -11.17
CA GLN A 115 -16.21 42.84 -12.47
C GLN A 115 -17.74 42.95 -12.37
N THR A 116 -18.32 42.49 -11.26
CA THR A 116 -19.75 42.66 -10.99
C THR A 116 -20.13 44.15 -10.91
N GLU A 117 -19.30 45.00 -10.33
CA GLU A 117 -19.52 46.46 -10.27
C GLU A 117 -19.35 47.10 -11.65
N VAL A 118 -18.36 46.64 -12.43
CA VAL A 118 -18.18 47.09 -13.84
C VAL A 118 -19.40 46.76 -14.68
N VAL A 119 -19.93 45.55 -14.61
CA VAL A 119 -21.17 45.16 -15.33
C VAL A 119 -22.35 46.03 -14.92
N LYS A 120 -22.52 46.34 -13.62
CA LYS A 120 -23.57 47.24 -13.11
C LYS A 120 -23.43 48.65 -13.67
N LEU A 121 -22.21 49.17 -13.76
CA LEU A 121 -21.93 50.47 -14.32
C LEU A 121 -22.24 50.51 -15.85
N GLN A 122 -21.80 49.45 -16.55
CA GLN A 122 -22.03 49.33 -17.98
C GLN A 122 -23.52 49.18 -18.32
N ASP A 123 -24.30 48.47 -17.50
CA ASP A 123 -25.77 48.38 -17.63
C ASP A 123 -26.45 49.75 -17.48
N LYS A 124 -26.00 50.58 -16.53
CA LYS A 124 -26.47 51.95 -16.38
C LYS A 124 -26.12 52.81 -17.58
N LYS A 125 -24.89 52.70 -18.12
CA LYS A 125 -24.49 53.43 -19.34
C LYS A 125 -25.32 53.02 -20.53
N TYR A 126 -25.58 51.72 -20.72
CA TYR A 126 -26.43 51.21 -21.80
C TYR A 126 -27.86 51.75 -21.71
N LYS A 127 -28.48 51.74 -20.53
CA LYS A 127 -29.82 52.31 -20.29
C LYS A 127 -29.92 53.80 -20.61
N ASN A 128 -28.80 54.53 -20.49
CA ASN A 128 -28.71 55.96 -20.83
C ASN A 128 -28.24 56.21 -22.27
N GLY A 129 -28.08 55.16 -23.10
CA GLY A 129 -27.64 55.29 -24.48
C GLY A 129 -26.16 55.66 -24.67
N LEU A 130 -25.32 55.47 -23.64
CA LEU A 130 -23.90 55.83 -23.60
C LEU A 130 -22.94 54.72 -24.01
N CYS A 131 -23.42 53.49 -24.24
CA CYS A 131 -22.64 52.37 -24.74
C CYS A 131 -23.51 51.42 -25.57
N THR A 132 -22.86 50.52 -26.33
CA THR A 132 -23.54 49.53 -27.17
C THR A 132 -23.96 48.30 -26.36
N VAL A 133 -24.91 47.52 -26.88
CA VAL A 133 -25.29 46.22 -26.33
C VAL A 133 -24.13 45.25 -26.35
N MET A 134 -23.26 45.36 -27.36
CA MET A 134 -22.09 44.50 -27.50
C MET A 134 -21.10 44.74 -26.33
N ASP A 135 -20.88 46.01 -25.95
CA ASP A 135 -20.02 46.36 -24.83
C ASP A 135 -20.53 45.73 -23.52
N LEU A 136 -21.85 45.82 -23.28
CA LEU A 136 -22.47 45.22 -22.11
C LEU A 136 -22.34 43.67 -22.10
N MET A 137 -22.53 43.03 -23.27
CA MET A 137 -22.43 41.57 -23.37
C MET A 137 -21.00 41.07 -23.17
N ASN A 138 -20.00 41.81 -23.68
CA ASN A 138 -18.59 41.46 -23.44
C ASN A 138 -18.24 41.48 -21.95
N GLU A 139 -18.70 42.50 -21.21
CA GLU A 139 -18.44 42.57 -19.75
C GLU A 139 -19.17 41.47 -18.99
N LYS A 140 -20.38 41.08 -19.40
CA LYS A 140 -21.09 39.94 -18.81
C LYS A 140 -20.38 38.62 -19.08
N GLN A 141 -19.89 38.44 -20.31
CA GLN A 141 -19.10 37.23 -20.66
C GLN A 141 -17.84 37.10 -19.80
N LEU A 142 -17.11 38.20 -19.65
CA LEU A 142 -15.93 38.24 -18.79
C LEU A 142 -16.27 37.87 -17.31
N LEU A 143 -17.40 38.40 -16.80
CA LEU A 143 -17.87 38.04 -15.46
C LEU A 143 -18.13 36.53 -15.33
N THR A 144 -18.78 35.91 -16.33
CA THR A 144 -19.05 34.49 -16.35
C THR A 144 -17.75 33.70 -16.36
N GLN A 145 -16.76 34.07 -17.15
CA GLN A 145 -15.45 33.41 -17.19
C GLN A 145 -14.74 33.47 -15.84
N LEU A 146 -14.74 34.64 -15.19
CA LEU A 146 -14.14 34.79 -13.86
C LEU A 146 -14.84 33.92 -12.79
N GLN A 147 -16.16 33.77 -12.90
CA GLN A 147 -16.93 32.89 -12.02
C GLN A 147 -16.62 31.39 -12.25
N GLU A 148 -16.46 30.97 -13.49
CA GLU A 148 -16.07 29.60 -13.86
C GLU A 148 -14.67 29.28 -13.34
N GLU A 149 -13.72 30.21 -13.49
CA GLU A 149 -12.36 30.05 -12.92
C GLU A 149 -12.38 29.92 -11.39
N LEU A 150 -13.20 30.73 -10.71
CA LEU A 150 -13.37 30.66 -9.26
C LEU A 150 -13.86 29.26 -8.84
N ASN A 151 -14.87 28.73 -9.50
CA ASN A 151 -15.39 27.39 -9.22
C ASN A 151 -14.32 26.32 -9.45
N THR A 152 -13.52 26.44 -10.50
CA THR A 152 -12.42 25.52 -10.80
C THR A 152 -11.37 25.51 -9.68
N TYR A 153 -11.02 26.67 -9.12
CA TYR A 153 -10.10 26.75 -7.98
C TYR A 153 -10.69 26.13 -6.70
N ILE A 154 -11.98 26.35 -6.43
CA ILE A 154 -12.69 25.76 -5.30
C ILE A 154 -12.71 24.23 -5.40
N ASP A 155 -13.04 23.70 -6.58
CA ASP A 155 -13.06 22.25 -6.82
C ASP A 155 -11.65 21.64 -6.65
N SER A 156 -10.64 22.29 -7.20
CA SER A 156 -9.24 21.86 -7.05
C SER A 156 -8.81 21.85 -5.59
N ARG A 157 -9.22 22.84 -4.80
CA ARG A 157 -8.96 22.90 -3.37
C ARG A 157 -9.59 21.75 -2.61
N ILE A 158 -10.84 21.40 -2.96
CA ILE A 158 -11.56 20.28 -2.34
C ILE A 158 -10.85 18.94 -2.63
N VAL A 159 -10.40 18.73 -3.87
CA VAL A 159 -9.68 17.51 -4.26
C VAL A 159 -8.38 17.37 -3.47
N ILE A 160 -7.53 18.41 -3.47
CA ILE A 160 -6.26 18.36 -2.73
C ILE A 160 -6.49 18.24 -1.21
N GLY A 161 -7.53 18.90 -0.67
CA GLY A 161 -7.90 18.77 0.73
C GLY A 161 -8.26 17.33 1.14
N ARG A 162 -8.91 16.58 0.26
CA ARG A 162 -9.20 15.16 0.47
C ARG A 162 -7.93 14.30 0.41
N GLU A 163 -7.03 14.57 -0.54
CA GLU A 163 -5.74 13.88 -0.65
C GLU A 163 -4.90 14.03 0.62
N VAL A 164 -4.84 15.24 1.17
CA VAL A 164 -4.13 15.51 2.45
C VAL A 164 -4.80 14.79 3.63
N GLY A 165 -6.12 14.64 3.62
CA GLY A 165 -6.85 13.95 4.68
C GLY A 165 -6.72 12.41 4.64
N VAL A 166 -6.22 11.85 3.54
CA VAL A 166 -6.00 10.40 3.36
C VAL A 166 -4.54 10.00 3.64
N LEU A 167 -3.59 10.94 3.57
CA LEU A 167 -2.17 10.75 3.89
C LEU A 167 -1.92 10.77 5.40
#